data_2352f959d6c7a36c4351a513d8a7fcef
#
_entry.id   2352f959d6c7a36c4351a513d8a7fcef
#
_cell.length_a   1.000
_cell.length_b   1.000
_cell.length_c   1.000
_cell.angle_alpha   90.00
_cell.angle_beta   90.00
_cell.angle_gamma   90.00
#
_symmetry.space_group_name_H-M   'P 1'
#
loop_
_entity.id
_entity.type
_entity.pdbx_description
1 polymer ?
#
loop_
_entity_poly.entity_id
_entity_poly.type
_entity_poly.pdbx_seq_one_letter_code
_entity_poly.pdbx_strand_id
1 'polypeptide(L)'
;LLYIDDGSKDGTVREVKKLIEQDSRVHIVSFSRNFGKEAAMFAGLEKSKGDYVVMMDVDLQDPPSLLPEMFEWIWQGYDSVATRRVTRKGEPPIRSFFARRFYHLMKQISQTEMMDGARDYRLMTRQMVDAILSMREYNRFTKGIFGWVGFKTKWLEYENVERAKGETKWNFWKLLVYSLDGITAFSTAPLLIASFVGVLFCI
;
A
#
# COMPACT_ATOMS: atom_id res chain seq x y z
N LEU A 1 4.29 13.65 -13.17
CA LEU A 1 3.18 13.03 -12.45
C LEU A 1 2.71 11.83 -13.24
N LEU A 2 2.58 10.66 -12.60
CA LEU A 2 2.17 9.41 -13.25
C LEU A 2 0.88 8.91 -12.62
N TYR A 3 -0.21 8.90 -13.39
CA TYR A 3 -1.48 8.28 -12.99
C TYR A 3 -1.49 6.81 -13.38
N ILE A 4 -1.96 5.96 -12.47
CA ILE A 4 -2.19 4.54 -12.74
C ILE A 4 -3.70 4.28 -12.65
N ASP A 5 -4.29 3.92 -13.78
CA ASP A 5 -5.71 3.59 -13.88
C ASP A 5 -5.90 2.07 -13.94
N ASP A 6 -6.54 1.54 -12.93
CA ASP A 6 -6.83 0.10 -12.78
C ASP A 6 -8.11 -0.31 -13.53
N GLY A 7 -8.16 0.04 -14.83
CA GLY A 7 -9.24 -0.36 -15.73
C GLY A 7 -10.57 0.31 -15.45
N SER A 8 -10.58 1.62 -15.21
CA SER A 8 -11.81 2.40 -15.02
C SER A 8 -12.72 2.33 -16.24
N LYS A 9 -14.02 2.21 -15.98
CA LYS A 9 -15.07 2.18 -17.02
C LYS A 9 -15.86 3.50 -17.13
N ASP A 10 -15.49 4.48 -16.33
CA ASP A 10 -16.06 5.83 -16.31
C ASP A 10 -15.22 6.83 -17.13
N GLY A 11 -15.42 8.12 -16.89
CA GLY A 11 -14.69 9.18 -17.57
C GLY A 11 -13.24 9.42 -17.10
N THR A 12 -12.71 8.65 -16.14
CA THR A 12 -11.41 8.91 -15.49
C THR A 12 -10.27 9.06 -16.50
N VAL A 13 -10.11 8.08 -17.41
CA VAL A 13 -9.04 8.12 -18.43
C VAL A 13 -9.15 9.34 -19.33
N ARG A 14 -10.38 9.73 -19.70
CA ARG A 14 -10.62 10.91 -20.53
C ARG A 14 -10.20 12.20 -19.81
N GLU A 15 -10.52 12.32 -18.52
CA GLU A 15 -10.12 13.50 -17.74
C GLU A 15 -8.61 13.60 -17.57
N VAL A 16 -7.92 12.48 -17.31
CA VAL A 16 -6.46 12.48 -17.23
C VAL A 16 -5.81 12.83 -18.59
N LYS A 17 -6.39 12.37 -19.72
CA LYS A 17 -5.89 12.75 -21.06
C LYS A 17 -5.96 14.25 -21.30
N LYS A 18 -7.00 14.95 -20.84
CA LYS A 18 -7.07 16.41 -20.91
C LYS A 18 -5.95 17.09 -20.11
N LEU A 19 -5.58 16.52 -18.95
CA LEU A 19 -4.44 17.04 -18.17
C LEU A 19 -3.11 16.85 -18.91
N ILE A 20 -2.94 15.73 -19.62
CA ILE A 20 -1.75 15.47 -20.44
C ILE A 20 -1.61 16.49 -21.57
N GLU A 21 -2.73 16.92 -22.18
CA GLU A 21 -2.74 17.96 -23.22
C GLU A 21 -2.31 19.33 -22.67
N GLN A 22 -2.55 19.60 -21.38
CA GLN A 22 -2.22 20.86 -20.72
C GLN A 22 -0.81 20.87 -20.11
N ASP A 23 -0.32 19.72 -19.66
CA ASP A 23 0.99 19.61 -19.01
C ASP A 23 1.70 18.31 -19.42
N SER A 24 2.78 18.46 -20.18
CA SER A 24 3.59 17.33 -20.68
C SER A 24 4.27 16.48 -19.59
N ARG A 25 4.28 16.95 -18.35
CA ARG A 25 4.78 16.19 -17.19
C ARG A 25 3.78 15.19 -16.64
N VAL A 26 2.54 15.22 -17.12
CA VAL A 26 1.48 14.30 -16.76
C VAL A 26 1.50 13.09 -17.67
N HIS A 27 1.49 11.90 -17.11
CA HIS A 27 1.46 10.62 -17.82
C HIS A 27 0.39 9.71 -17.23
N ILE A 28 -0.06 8.73 -18.02
CA ILE A 28 -1.00 7.71 -17.58
C ILE A 28 -0.57 6.31 -18.01
N VAL A 29 -0.75 5.34 -17.13
CA VAL A 29 -0.78 3.91 -17.44
C VAL A 29 -2.18 3.42 -17.16
N SER A 30 -2.89 2.92 -18.16
CA SER A 30 -4.24 2.40 -18.03
C SER A 30 -4.27 0.91 -18.32
N PHE A 31 -4.82 0.13 -17.41
CA PHE A 31 -4.95 -1.30 -17.55
C PHE A 31 -6.16 -1.68 -18.40
N SER A 32 -6.06 -2.80 -19.11
CA SER A 32 -7.16 -3.35 -19.93
C SER A 32 -8.37 -3.79 -19.12
N ARG A 33 -8.17 -4.10 -17.82
CA ARG A 33 -9.22 -4.43 -16.83
C ARG A 33 -8.73 -4.12 -15.43
N ASN A 34 -9.60 -4.27 -14.45
CA ASN A 34 -9.19 -4.20 -13.05
C ASN A 34 -8.32 -5.41 -12.67
N PHE A 35 -7.07 -5.16 -12.27
CA PHE A 35 -6.10 -6.12 -11.76
C PHE A 35 -5.88 -5.96 -10.25
N GLY A 36 -6.41 -4.90 -9.66
CA GLY A 36 -6.33 -4.60 -8.24
C GLY A 36 -5.23 -3.62 -7.87
N LYS A 37 -5.38 -3.05 -6.67
CA LYS A 37 -4.50 -1.99 -6.15
C LYS A 37 -3.02 -2.39 -6.11
N GLU A 38 -2.72 -3.63 -5.74
CA GLU A 38 -1.33 -4.13 -5.66
C GLU A 38 -0.63 -4.11 -7.02
N ALA A 39 -1.33 -4.56 -8.07
CA ALA A 39 -0.81 -4.51 -9.45
C ALA A 39 -0.63 -3.05 -9.92
N ALA A 40 -1.56 -2.16 -9.58
CA ALA A 40 -1.47 -0.75 -9.93
C ALA A 40 -0.27 -0.07 -9.24
N MET A 41 -0.04 -0.34 -7.94
CA MET A 41 1.12 0.17 -7.21
C MET A 41 2.43 -0.33 -7.82
N PHE A 42 2.52 -1.62 -8.13
CA PHE A 42 3.71 -2.20 -8.77
C PHE A 42 4.02 -1.55 -10.12
N ALA A 43 3.00 -1.41 -11.00
CA ALA A 43 3.17 -0.78 -12.30
C ALA A 43 3.60 0.70 -12.17
N GLY A 44 3.07 1.41 -11.18
CA GLY A 44 3.47 2.79 -10.89
C GLY A 44 4.93 2.90 -10.49
N LEU A 45 5.39 2.03 -9.59
CA LEU A 45 6.80 1.96 -9.19
C LEU A 45 7.70 1.58 -10.37
N GLU A 46 7.32 0.58 -11.17
CA GLU A 46 8.10 0.12 -12.34
C GLU A 46 8.26 1.22 -13.40
N LYS A 47 7.23 2.03 -13.64
CA LYS A 47 7.26 3.13 -14.62
C LYS A 47 7.84 4.43 -14.07
N SER A 48 8.03 4.53 -12.76
CA SER A 48 8.64 5.71 -12.14
C SER A 48 10.12 5.84 -12.49
N LYS A 49 10.60 7.07 -12.73
CA LYS A 49 11.99 7.34 -13.17
C LYS A 49 12.75 8.32 -12.25
N GLY A 50 12.08 8.94 -11.29
CA GLY A 50 12.70 9.92 -10.40
C GLY A 50 13.62 9.27 -9.37
N ASP A 51 14.58 10.04 -8.85
CA ASP A 51 15.46 9.63 -7.74
C ASP A 51 14.66 9.41 -6.46
N TYR A 52 13.54 10.09 -6.34
CA TYR A 52 12.55 9.94 -5.29
C TYR A 52 11.19 9.64 -5.90
N VAL A 53 10.46 8.73 -5.27
CA VAL A 53 9.13 8.33 -5.73
C VAL A 53 8.12 8.52 -4.62
N VAL A 54 7.08 9.29 -4.92
CA VAL A 54 5.92 9.45 -4.05
C VAL A 54 4.79 8.57 -4.56
N MET A 55 4.23 7.77 -3.70
CA MET A 55 3.02 7.00 -3.96
C MET A 55 1.89 7.55 -3.09
N MET A 56 0.74 7.86 -3.69
CA MET A 56 -0.44 8.38 -2.99
C MET A 56 -1.73 8.03 -3.70
N ASP A 57 -2.82 7.95 -2.96
CA ASP A 57 -4.16 7.79 -3.51
C ASP A 57 -4.70 9.14 -4.02
N VAL A 58 -5.52 9.11 -5.10
CA VAL A 58 -6.06 10.33 -5.75
C VAL A 58 -7.29 10.93 -5.04
N ASP A 59 -7.76 10.31 -3.96
CA ASP A 59 -8.99 10.70 -3.26
C ASP A 59 -8.82 11.85 -2.25
N LEU A 60 -7.60 12.44 -2.21
CA LEU A 60 -7.21 13.55 -1.33
C LEU A 60 -7.33 13.25 0.18
N GLN A 61 -7.42 11.99 0.55
CA GLN A 61 -7.28 11.59 1.96
C GLN A 61 -5.84 11.71 2.46
N ASP A 62 -4.90 11.70 1.53
CA ASP A 62 -3.47 11.83 1.77
C ASP A 62 -3.04 13.26 1.39
N PRO A 63 -2.74 14.15 2.36
CA PRO A 63 -2.51 15.57 2.09
C PRO A 63 -1.15 15.81 1.41
N PRO A 64 -1.13 16.39 0.19
CA PRO A 64 0.14 16.71 -0.49
C PRO A 64 1.02 17.70 0.26
N SER A 65 0.44 18.47 1.18
CA SER A 65 1.15 19.43 2.05
C SER A 65 2.19 18.80 2.97
N LEU A 66 2.16 17.46 3.17
CA LEU A 66 3.20 16.75 3.91
C LEU A 66 4.49 16.51 3.10
N LEU A 67 4.47 16.68 1.77
CA LEU A 67 5.62 16.40 0.92
C LEU A 67 6.89 17.19 1.32
N PRO A 68 6.85 18.50 1.62
CA PRO A 68 8.03 19.22 2.04
C PRO A 68 8.69 18.59 3.29
N GLU A 69 7.89 18.28 4.32
CA GLU A 69 8.39 17.61 5.54
C GLU A 69 8.96 16.21 5.24
N MET A 70 8.31 15.45 4.33
CA MET A 70 8.84 14.15 3.92
C MET A 70 10.22 14.27 3.29
N PHE A 71 10.48 15.27 2.45
CA PHE A 71 11.79 15.51 1.87
C PHE A 71 12.85 15.90 2.92
N GLU A 72 12.49 16.68 3.93
CA GLU A 72 13.40 17.02 5.03
C GLU A 72 13.91 15.75 5.75
N TRP A 73 13.04 14.77 5.98
CA TRP A 73 13.44 13.50 6.58
C TRP A 73 14.30 12.63 5.66
N ILE A 74 14.04 12.61 4.35
CA ILE A 74 14.92 11.94 3.37
C ILE A 74 16.33 12.56 3.43
N TRP A 75 16.45 13.88 3.46
CA TRP A 75 17.76 14.56 3.56
C TRP A 75 18.48 14.30 4.88
N GLN A 76 17.78 13.91 5.92
CA GLN A 76 18.34 13.45 7.19
C GLN A 76 18.77 11.97 7.17
N GLY A 77 18.76 11.32 5.99
CA GLY A 77 19.24 9.96 5.79
C GLY A 77 18.21 8.87 6.09
N TYR A 78 16.92 9.15 5.92
CA TYR A 78 15.90 8.13 5.84
C TYR A 78 15.70 7.71 4.38
N ASP A 79 15.47 6.41 4.15
CA ASP A 79 15.23 5.86 2.82
C ASP A 79 13.75 5.97 2.44
N SER A 80 12.89 6.06 3.43
CA SER A 80 11.46 6.16 3.26
C SER A 80 10.83 7.04 4.33
N VAL A 81 9.82 7.81 3.91
CA VAL A 81 8.93 8.53 4.81
C VAL A 81 7.50 8.09 4.51
N ALA A 82 6.90 7.41 5.47
CA ALA A 82 5.58 6.84 5.35
C ALA A 82 4.60 7.55 6.27
N THR A 83 3.33 7.52 5.91
CA THR A 83 2.29 8.12 6.73
C THR A 83 1.47 7.06 7.46
N ARG A 84 1.00 7.41 8.66
CA ARG A 84 0.02 6.62 9.40
C ARG A 84 -1.09 7.49 9.98
N ARG A 85 -2.29 6.94 10.01
CA ARG A 85 -3.40 7.59 10.68
C ARG A 85 -3.37 7.30 12.18
N VAL A 86 -3.48 8.36 12.99
CA VAL A 86 -3.57 8.23 14.47
C VAL A 86 -5.00 8.04 14.94
N THR A 87 -5.99 8.44 14.13
CA THR A 87 -7.41 8.31 14.48
C THR A 87 -8.14 7.43 13.48
N ARG A 88 -9.11 6.65 13.99
CA ARG A 88 -10.04 5.86 13.17
C ARG A 88 -11.45 6.45 13.19
N LYS A 89 -11.56 7.77 13.41
CA LYS A 89 -12.85 8.48 13.35
C LYS A 89 -13.48 8.25 11.98
N GLY A 90 -14.77 7.90 11.95
CA GLY A 90 -15.50 7.60 10.72
C GLY A 90 -15.38 6.16 10.20
N GLU A 91 -14.56 5.28 10.80
CA GLU A 91 -14.57 3.86 10.45
C GLU A 91 -15.60 3.07 11.29
N PRO A 92 -16.31 2.10 10.67
CA PRO A 92 -17.17 1.19 11.43
C PRO A 92 -16.37 0.46 12.53
N PRO A 93 -16.90 0.37 13.78
CA PRO A 93 -16.16 -0.21 14.91
C PRO A 93 -15.77 -1.67 14.70
N ILE A 94 -16.61 -2.44 14.01
CA ILE A 94 -16.34 -3.84 13.63
C ILE A 94 -15.09 -3.93 12.74
N ARG A 95 -14.98 -3.07 11.72
CA ARG A 95 -13.83 -3.03 10.81
C ARG A 95 -12.54 -2.69 11.57
N SER A 96 -12.61 -1.70 12.45
CA SER A 96 -11.47 -1.29 13.29
C SER A 96 -11.03 -2.39 14.25
N PHE A 97 -11.98 -3.17 14.80
CA PHE A 97 -11.67 -4.32 15.66
C PHE A 97 -10.89 -5.40 14.88
N PHE A 98 -11.39 -5.84 13.71
CA PHE A 98 -10.71 -6.85 12.90
C PHE A 98 -9.34 -6.38 12.40
N ALA A 99 -9.21 -5.13 12.02
CA ALA A 99 -7.93 -4.57 11.60
C ALA A 99 -6.90 -4.62 12.76
N ARG A 100 -7.26 -4.19 13.97
CA ARG A 100 -6.36 -4.28 15.13
C ARG A 100 -5.96 -5.72 15.45
N ARG A 101 -6.91 -6.68 15.36
CA ARG A 101 -6.63 -8.11 15.56
C ARG A 101 -5.67 -8.65 14.53
N PHE A 102 -5.86 -8.25 13.26
CA PHE A 102 -4.94 -8.62 12.18
C PHE A 102 -3.52 -8.12 12.45
N TYR A 103 -3.33 -6.83 12.73
CA TYR A 103 -1.99 -6.29 13.02
C TYR A 103 -1.36 -6.91 14.27
N HIS A 104 -2.15 -7.17 15.31
CA HIS A 104 -1.65 -7.87 16.50
C HIS A 104 -1.18 -9.29 16.18
N LEU A 105 -1.96 -10.05 15.41
CA LEU A 105 -1.59 -11.38 14.95
C LEU A 105 -0.32 -11.33 14.07
N MET A 106 -0.27 -10.44 13.09
CA MET A 106 0.90 -10.31 12.22
C MET A 106 2.18 -9.99 13.00
N LYS A 107 2.09 -9.16 14.03
CA LYS A 107 3.24 -8.87 14.91
C LYS A 107 3.79 -10.12 15.63
N GLN A 108 2.93 -11.12 15.89
CA GLN A 108 3.35 -12.36 16.57
C GLN A 108 3.87 -13.43 15.61
N ILE A 109 3.30 -13.53 14.39
CA ILE A 109 3.58 -14.63 13.47
C ILE A 109 4.45 -14.24 12.27
N SER A 110 4.63 -12.95 11.99
CA SER A 110 5.44 -12.44 10.89
C SER A 110 6.80 -11.97 11.39
N GLN A 111 7.83 -12.19 10.60
CA GLN A 111 9.16 -11.63 10.83
C GLN A 111 9.26 -10.18 10.34
N THR A 112 8.21 -9.64 9.75
CA THR A 112 8.17 -8.29 9.17
C THR A 112 7.38 -7.36 10.07
N GLU A 113 7.96 -6.22 10.41
CA GLU A 113 7.26 -5.19 11.17
C GLU A 113 6.22 -4.48 10.32
N MET A 114 4.95 -4.65 10.68
CA MET A 114 3.82 -3.99 10.03
C MET A 114 3.22 -2.94 10.96
N MET A 115 3.27 -1.69 10.56
CA MET A 115 2.73 -0.57 11.34
C MET A 115 1.20 -0.51 11.24
N ASP A 116 0.51 -0.54 12.39
CA ASP A 116 -0.96 -0.31 12.42
C ASP A 116 -1.28 1.13 11.99
N GLY A 117 -2.33 1.28 11.19
CA GLY A 117 -2.73 2.57 10.61
C GLY A 117 -1.89 3.03 9.42
N ALA A 118 -0.89 2.24 8.99
CA ALA A 118 -0.06 2.57 7.84
C ALA A 118 -0.91 2.82 6.59
N ARG A 119 -0.59 3.95 5.92
CA ARG A 119 -1.14 4.31 4.61
C ARG A 119 -0.18 3.91 3.51
N ASP A 120 -0.69 3.91 2.30
CA ASP A 120 0.14 3.70 1.11
C ASP A 120 0.86 5.00 0.70
N TYR A 121 0.43 6.17 1.24
CA TYR A 121 1.10 7.44 1.03
C TYR A 121 2.50 7.43 1.63
N ARG A 122 3.49 7.45 0.72
CA ARG A 122 4.88 7.23 1.06
C ARG A 122 5.81 7.91 0.05
N LEU A 123 6.87 8.56 0.56
CA LEU A 123 8.03 8.99 -0.23
C LEU A 123 9.15 7.97 -0.04
N MET A 124 9.79 7.57 -1.13
CA MET A 124 10.84 6.55 -1.15
C MET A 124 12.02 7.00 -2.00
N THR A 125 13.23 6.61 -1.60
CA THR A 125 14.42 6.69 -2.44
C THR A 125 14.35 5.70 -3.62
N ARG A 126 15.06 5.98 -4.70
CA ARG A 126 15.19 5.06 -5.85
C ARG A 126 15.71 3.69 -5.41
N GLN A 127 16.71 3.66 -4.52
CA GLN A 127 17.26 2.41 -3.99
C GLN A 127 16.21 1.52 -3.34
N MET A 128 15.32 2.10 -2.52
CA MET A 128 14.22 1.34 -1.92
C MET A 128 13.21 0.86 -2.97
N VAL A 129 12.87 1.70 -3.95
CA VAL A 129 11.96 1.33 -5.05
C VAL A 129 12.54 0.16 -5.85
N ASP A 130 13.81 0.19 -6.19
CA ASP A 130 14.46 -0.88 -6.96
C ASP A 130 14.50 -2.20 -6.16
N ALA A 131 14.73 -2.13 -4.85
CA ALA A 131 14.63 -3.30 -3.96
C ALA A 131 13.21 -3.89 -3.95
N ILE A 132 12.17 -3.05 -3.87
CA ILE A 132 10.76 -3.48 -3.94
C ILE A 132 10.43 -4.12 -5.30
N LEU A 133 10.97 -3.59 -6.40
CA LEU A 133 10.77 -4.09 -7.75
C LEU A 133 11.51 -5.40 -8.03
N SER A 134 12.58 -5.70 -7.29
CA SER A 134 13.28 -6.99 -7.38
C SER A 134 12.42 -8.16 -6.86
N MET A 135 11.45 -7.87 -5.99
CA MET A 135 10.48 -8.82 -5.46
C MET A 135 9.28 -8.92 -6.42
N ARG A 136 9.20 -10.02 -7.18
CA ARG A 136 8.22 -10.20 -8.28
C ARG A 136 7.12 -11.21 -7.97
N GLU A 137 6.74 -11.33 -6.70
CA GLU A 137 5.65 -12.21 -6.30
C GLU A 137 4.34 -11.84 -7.00
N TYR A 138 3.59 -12.84 -7.45
CA TYR A 138 2.28 -12.63 -8.06
C TYR A 138 1.25 -12.12 -7.02
N ASN A 139 1.19 -12.78 -5.87
CA ASN A 139 0.32 -12.39 -4.76
C ASN A 139 1.07 -11.40 -3.87
N ARG A 140 1.05 -10.12 -4.25
CA ARG A 140 1.74 -9.07 -3.53
C ARG A 140 0.93 -8.61 -2.32
N PHE A 141 1.64 -8.34 -1.24
CA PHE A 141 1.13 -7.61 -0.10
C PHE A 141 2.11 -6.48 0.21
N THR A 142 1.96 -5.37 -0.49
CA THR A 142 2.94 -4.27 -0.53
C THR A 142 3.24 -3.70 0.86
N LYS A 143 2.27 -3.67 1.79
CA LYS A 143 2.51 -3.24 3.17
C LYS A 143 3.52 -4.11 3.92
N GLY A 144 3.52 -5.41 3.65
CA GLY A 144 4.52 -6.34 4.17
C GLY A 144 5.87 -6.16 3.45
N ILE A 145 5.86 -5.99 2.13
CA ILE A 145 7.08 -5.78 1.34
C ILE A 145 7.84 -4.55 1.81
N PHE A 146 7.17 -3.44 2.12
CA PHE A 146 7.81 -2.24 2.67
C PHE A 146 8.60 -2.49 3.96
N GLY A 147 8.10 -3.34 4.84
CA GLY A 147 8.83 -3.74 6.05
C GLY A 147 9.92 -4.76 5.75
N TRP A 148 9.65 -5.71 4.84
CA TRP A 148 10.56 -6.81 4.51
C TRP A 148 11.88 -6.33 3.91
N VAL A 149 11.87 -5.31 3.04
CA VAL A 149 13.08 -4.78 2.41
C VAL A 149 14.01 -4.08 3.40
N GLY A 150 13.58 -3.81 4.64
CA GLY A 150 14.43 -3.40 5.77
C GLY A 150 15.02 -1.99 5.71
N PHE A 151 14.51 -1.10 4.86
CA PHE A 151 14.98 0.26 4.73
C PHE A 151 14.55 1.15 5.90
N LYS A 152 15.38 2.14 6.24
CA LYS A 152 15.13 3.07 7.34
C LYS A 152 13.93 3.95 7.03
N THR A 153 12.82 3.73 7.75
CA THR A 153 11.55 4.43 7.52
C THR A 153 11.20 5.37 8.66
N LYS A 154 10.88 6.63 8.33
CA LYS A 154 10.25 7.60 9.22
C LYS A 154 8.73 7.52 9.07
N TRP A 155 8.01 7.55 10.19
CA TRP A 155 6.55 7.58 10.21
C TRP A 155 6.06 8.96 10.58
N LEU A 156 5.25 9.56 9.69
CA LEU A 156 4.54 10.81 9.96
C LEU A 156 3.09 10.49 10.33
N GLU A 157 2.66 11.08 11.42
CA GLU A 157 1.29 10.95 11.92
C GLU A 157 0.43 12.09 11.39
N TYR A 158 -0.76 11.77 10.91
CA TYR A 158 -1.74 12.79 10.56
C TYR A 158 -3.16 12.34 10.92
N GLU A 159 -4.04 13.33 11.09
CA GLU A 159 -5.45 13.07 11.33
C GLU A 159 -6.15 12.62 10.06
N ASN A 160 -7.11 11.70 10.20
CA ASN A 160 -7.86 11.20 9.07
C ASN A 160 -8.66 12.33 8.40
N VAL A 161 -8.40 12.57 7.12
CA VAL A 161 -9.18 13.48 6.28
C VAL A 161 -10.29 12.69 5.61
N GLU A 162 -11.50 13.24 5.59
CA GLU A 162 -12.62 12.63 4.89
C GLU A 162 -12.36 12.64 3.38
N ARG A 163 -12.82 11.59 2.71
CA ARG A 163 -12.67 11.44 1.27
C ARG A 163 -13.42 12.56 0.54
N ALA A 164 -12.75 13.25 -0.38
CA ALA A 164 -13.36 14.34 -1.15
C ALA A 164 -14.48 13.86 -2.08
N LYS A 165 -14.33 12.66 -2.69
CA LYS A 165 -15.34 12.02 -3.56
C LYS A 165 -15.15 10.50 -3.60
N GLY A 166 -16.22 9.79 -3.97
CA GLY A 166 -16.23 8.34 -4.19
C GLY A 166 -16.56 7.52 -2.94
N GLU A 167 -16.87 6.26 -3.17
CA GLU A 167 -17.19 5.29 -2.12
C GLU A 167 -16.11 4.24 -1.98
N THR A 168 -16.01 3.61 -0.79
CA THR A 168 -15.08 2.51 -0.60
C THR A 168 -15.53 1.27 -1.39
N LYS A 169 -14.65 0.73 -2.23
CA LYS A 169 -14.86 -0.53 -2.95
C LYS A 169 -14.51 -1.77 -2.11
N TRP A 170 -14.04 -1.56 -0.87
CA TRP A 170 -13.66 -2.61 0.05
C TRP A 170 -14.86 -3.09 0.86
N ASN A 171 -15.20 -4.37 0.72
CA ASN A 171 -16.16 -5.07 1.56
C ASN A 171 -15.45 -6.04 2.53
N PHE A 172 -16.21 -6.65 3.45
CA PHE A 172 -15.66 -7.57 4.44
C PHE A 172 -14.88 -8.74 3.82
N TRP A 173 -15.43 -9.37 2.78
CA TRP A 173 -14.79 -10.52 2.13
C TRP A 173 -13.49 -10.16 1.44
N LYS A 174 -13.42 -9.01 0.77
CA LYS A 174 -12.18 -8.51 0.16
C LYS A 174 -11.11 -8.23 1.21
N LEU A 175 -11.49 -7.66 2.35
CA LEU A 175 -10.56 -7.41 3.45
C LEU A 175 -10.08 -8.71 4.08
N LEU A 176 -10.94 -9.72 4.23
CA LEU A 176 -10.58 -11.03 4.75
C LEU A 176 -9.58 -11.72 3.83
N VAL A 177 -9.87 -11.80 2.51
CA VAL A 177 -8.96 -12.39 1.52
C VAL A 177 -7.62 -11.67 1.54
N TYR A 178 -7.61 -10.35 1.49
CA TYR A 178 -6.38 -9.55 1.55
C TYR A 178 -5.57 -9.79 2.84
N SER A 179 -6.26 -10.00 3.96
CA SER A 179 -5.60 -10.35 5.23
C SER A 179 -4.99 -11.75 5.20
N LEU A 180 -5.67 -12.72 4.58
CA LEU A 180 -5.15 -14.07 4.39
C LEU A 180 -3.93 -14.07 3.45
N ASP A 181 -3.98 -13.32 2.36
CA ASP A 181 -2.83 -13.14 1.47
C ASP A 181 -1.62 -12.57 2.23
N GLY A 182 -1.83 -11.56 3.08
CA GLY A 182 -0.78 -11.01 3.93
C GLY A 182 -0.20 -12.04 4.93
N ILE A 183 -1.05 -12.86 5.55
CA ILE A 183 -0.62 -13.92 6.49
C ILE A 183 0.21 -14.98 5.75
N THR A 184 -0.25 -15.45 4.61
CA THR A 184 0.42 -16.51 3.86
C THR A 184 1.72 -16.04 3.20
N ALA A 185 1.79 -14.76 2.81
CA ALA A 185 2.99 -14.19 2.20
C ALA A 185 4.12 -13.93 3.22
N PHE A 186 3.80 -13.61 4.48
CA PHE A 186 4.79 -13.20 5.49
C PHE A 186 4.82 -14.07 6.74
N SER A 187 4.19 -15.26 6.71
CA SER A 187 4.22 -16.19 7.83
C SER A 187 4.12 -17.64 7.35
N THR A 188 4.92 -18.51 7.96
CA THR A 188 4.84 -19.97 7.77
C THR A 188 3.82 -20.63 8.71
N ALA A 189 3.19 -19.89 9.63
CA ALA A 189 2.27 -20.42 10.62
C ALA A 189 1.11 -21.23 10.02
N PRO A 190 0.43 -20.80 8.92
CA PRO A 190 -0.62 -21.60 8.30
C PRO A 190 -0.13 -22.97 7.81
N LEU A 191 1.09 -23.00 7.24
CA LEU A 191 1.69 -24.23 6.74
C LEU A 191 2.06 -25.19 7.87
N LEU A 192 2.63 -24.65 8.97
CA LEU A 192 2.95 -25.43 10.18
C LEU A 192 1.70 -26.04 10.82
N ILE A 193 0.60 -25.26 10.92
CA ILE A 193 -0.68 -25.76 11.43
C ILE A 193 -1.20 -26.89 10.54
N ALA A 194 -1.21 -26.71 9.22
CA ALA A 194 -1.66 -27.73 8.28
C ALA A 194 -0.82 -29.01 8.39
N SER A 195 0.50 -28.87 8.51
CA SER A 195 1.42 -30.00 8.69
C SER A 195 1.16 -30.74 10.00
N PHE A 196 0.97 -30.02 11.11
CA PHE A 196 0.66 -30.60 12.41
C PHE A 196 -0.68 -31.37 12.40
N VAL A 197 -1.72 -30.75 11.82
CA VAL A 197 -3.02 -31.41 11.65
C VAL A 197 -2.88 -32.67 10.78
N GLY A 198 -2.13 -32.61 9.68
CA GLY A 198 -1.86 -33.77 8.83
C GLY A 198 -1.21 -34.93 9.60
N VAL A 199 -0.19 -34.63 10.40
CA VAL A 199 0.45 -35.64 11.27
C VAL A 199 -0.52 -36.28 12.25
N LEU A 200 -1.39 -35.48 12.89
CA LEU A 200 -2.41 -36.00 13.82
C LEU A 200 -3.41 -36.95 13.15
N PHE A 201 -3.72 -36.74 11.87
CA PHE A 201 -4.61 -37.64 11.12
C PHE A 201 -3.92 -38.91 10.59
N CYS A 202 -2.59 -38.96 10.64
CA CYS A 202 -1.80 -40.15 10.21
C CYS A 202 -1.50 -41.10 11.39
N ILE A 203 -1.75 -40.71 12.63
CA ILE A 203 -1.60 -41.50 13.84
C ILE A 203 -2.96 -42.02 14.30
#